data_fff0c0cdafd90dd098575ce43fffb2c1
#
_entry.id   fff0c0cdafd90dd098575ce43fffb2c1
#
_cell.length_a   1.000
_cell.length_b   1.000
_cell.length_c   1.000
_cell.angle_alpha   90.00
_cell.angle_beta   90.00
_cell.angle_gamma   90.00
#
_symmetry.space_group_name_H-M   'P 1'
#
loop_
_entity.id
_entity.type
_entity.pdbx_description
1 polymer ?
#
loop_
_entity_poly.entity_id
_entity_poly.type
_entity_poly.pdbx_seq_one_letter_code
_entity_poly.pdbx_strand_id
1 'polypeptide(L)'
;MRILILALLVLVSSSIKTHFVENDDEWIYIFDGETFNGWHQYNSDSVGSQWSIENGELVFTDNDERLQDLLTDKEYTNFELSIEWNISKGGNSGIFYGVKELPEFKDAHRTGPEIQVLDNINFNTSTDLHKAPSLYDLVSSNSKELNVKPHGEWNHLILKIDHKNNLGTVKINDQFAFSYPLSGPEWDDLVSKSKFNSRGYTIKTKENKRILAFGAYKTGKIALQDHGSNVRFRNIKIREL
;
A
#
# COMPACT_ATOMS: atom_id res chain seq x y z
N MET A 1 -12.49 84.39 -0.25
CA MET A 1 -11.35 83.45 -0.46
C MET A 1 -11.65 82.16 0.22
N ARG A 2 -12.21 81.15 -0.46
CA ARG A 2 -12.59 79.86 0.12
C ARG A 2 -11.46 78.85 -0.19
N ILE A 3 -10.84 78.33 0.87
CA ILE A 3 -9.79 77.31 0.76
C ILE A 3 -10.47 75.96 0.70
N LEU A 4 -10.30 75.21 -0.42
CA LEU A 4 -10.76 73.83 -0.57
C LEU A 4 -9.65 72.92 -0.08
N ILE A 5 -9.92 72.16 0.98
CA ILE A 5 -9.02 71.13 1.47
C ILE A 5 -9.41 69.82 0.80
N LEU A 6 -8.53 69.33 -0.06
CA LEU A 6 -8.67 68.05 -0.74
C LEU A 6 -8.12 66.96 0.17
N ALA A 7 -8.99 66.15 0.78
CA ALA A 7 -8.58 64.97 1.55
C ALA A 7 -8.28 63.77 0.62
N LEU A 8 -7.02 63.37 0.58
CA LEU A 8 -6.55 62.17 -0.17
C LEU A 8 -6.81 60.93 0.68
N LEU A 9 -7.81 60.16 0.31
CA LEU A 9 -8.03 58.81 0.91
C LEU A 9 -7.04 57.82 0.28
N VAL A 10 -6.05 57.36 1.04
CA VAL A 10 -5.17 56.26 0.69
C VAL A 10 -5.85 54.96 1.11
N LEU A 11 -6.38 54.25 0.14
CA LEU A 11 -6.86 52.86 0.30
C LEU A 11 -5.66 51.91 0.42
N VAL A 12 -5.33 51.51 1.63
CA VAL A 12 -4.37 50.40 1.87
C VAL A 12 -5.12 49.08 1.70
N SER A 13 -4.97 48.43 0.54
CA SER A 13 -5.45 47.08 0.33
C SER A 13 -4.50 46.11 1.01
N SER A 14 -4.85 45.66 2.22
CA SER A 14 -4.18 44.52 2.88
C SER A 14 -4.63 43.23 2.19
N SER A 15 -3.75 42.64 1.36
CA SER A 15 -3.92 41.29 0.84
C SER A 15 -3.77 40.30 2.01
N ILE A 16 -4.88 39.80 2.49
CA ILE A 16 -4.89 38.67 3.43
C ILE A 16 -4.46 37.46 2.60
N LYS A 17 -3.20 37.04 2.73
CA LYS A 17 -2.75 35.72 2.30
C LYS A 17 -3.37 34.71 3.26
N THR A 18 -4.48 34.09 2.85
CA THR A 18 -4.95 32.88 3.51
C THR A 18 -3.89 31.80 3.30
N HIS A 19 -3.11 31.52 4.34
CA HIS A 19 -2.35 30.29 4.42
C HIS A 19 -3.40 29.20 4.61
N PHE A 20 -3.65 28.41 3.55
CA PHE A 20 -4.24 27.09 3.74
C PHE A 20 -3.22 26.28 4.54
N VAL A 21 -3.50 26.06 5.80
CA VAL A 21 -2.88 25.00 6.58
C VAL A 21 -3.44 23.72 5.96
N GLU A 22 -2.66 23.02 5.14
CA GLU A 22 -2.97 21.64 4.79
C GLU A 22 -3.09 20.88 6.10
N ASN A 23 -4.27 20.35 6.36
CA ASN A 23 -4.52 19.55 7.54
C ASN A 23 -3.96 18.15 7.20
N ASP A 24 -2.69 17.90 7.55
CA ASP A 24 -1.96 16.63 7.30
C ASP A 24 -2.64 15.39 7.93
N ASP A 25 -3.74 15.59 8.68
CA ASP A 25 -4.48 14.54 9.39
C ASP A 25 -5.74 14.05 8.67
N GLU A 26 -6.05 14.53 7.48
CA GLU A 26 -7.30 14.16 6.79
C GLU A 26 -7.13 12.86 5.98
N TRP A 27 -8.01 11.88 6.23
CA TRP A 27 -8.12 10.66 5.44
C TRP A 27 -8.72 10.93 4.07
N ILE A 28 -8.03 10.55 3.02
CA ILE A 28 -8.47 10.67 1.62
C ILE A 28 -8.80 9.27 1.10
N TYR A 29 -9.99 9.08 0.54
CA TYR A 29 -10.32 7.86 -0.18
C TYR A 29 -9.52 7.79 -1.47
N ILE A 30 -8.75 6.71 -1.66
CA ILE A 30 -7.99 6.44 -2.90
C ILE A 30 -8.71 5.45 -3.81
N PHE A 31 -9.89 4.99 -3.39
CA PHE A 31 -10.85 4.26 -4.19
C PHE A 31 -12.25 4.86 -3.93
N ASP A 32 -12.93 5.27 -4.99
CA ASP A 32 -14.22 5.98 -4.93
C ASP A 32 -15.44 5.04 -4.80
N GLY A 33 -15.23 3.72 -4.96
CA GLY A 33 -16.30 2.71 -4.94
C GLY A 33 -17.03 2.56 -6.28
N GLU A 34 -16.71 3.35 -7.29
CA GLU A 34 -17.46 3.42 -8.54
C GLU A 34 -16.59 3.23 -9.78
N THR A 35 -15.33 3.67 -9.74
CA THR A 35 -14.43 3.68 -10.90
C THR A 35 -13.04 3.15 -10.56
N PHE A 36 -12.28 2.77 -11.59
CA PHE A 36 -10.83 2.51 -11.48
C PHE A 36 -9.98 3.77 -11.61
N ASN A 37 -10.55 4.97 -11.51
CA ASN A 37 -9.76 6.20 -11.56
C ASN A 37 -8.69 6.21 -10.46
N GLY A 38 -7.43 6.42 -10.85
CA GLY A 38 -6.29 6.35 -9.93
C GLY A 38 -5.73 4.94 -9.73
N TRP A 39 -6.18 3.95 -10.54
CA TRP A 39 -5.73 2.57 -10.48
C TRP A 39 -5.47 1.99 -11.88
N HIS A 40 -4.45 1.15 -12.00
CA HIS A 40 -4.10 0.40 -13.21
C HIS A 40 -3.45 -0.94 -12.84
N GLN A 41 -3.34 -1.87 -13.78
CA GLN A 41 -2.61 -3.12 -13.58
C GLN A 41 -1.10 -2.93 -13.84
N TYR A 42 -0.29 -3.76 -13.19
CA TYR A 42 1.16 -3.71 -13.27
C TYR A 42 1.67 -3.68 -14.72
N ASN A 43 2.46 -2.66 -15.07
CA ASN A 43 2.95 -2.40 -16.44
C ASN A 43 1.83 -2.30 -17.51
N SER A 44 0.67 -1.77 -17.16
CA SER A 44 -0.48 -1.56 -18.05
C SER A 44 -1.09 -0.20 -17.79
N ASP A 45 -1.69 0.42 -18.80
CA ASP A 45 -2.43 1.68 -18.67
C ASP A 45 -3.94 1.45 -18.41
N SER A 46 -4.35 0.19 -18.17
CA SER A 46 -5.74 -0.19 -18.01
C SER A 46 -5.91 -1.30 -16.99
N VAL A 47 -7.15 -1.56 -16.60
CA VAL A 47 -7.56 -2.66 -15.73
C VAL A 47 -8.24 -3.75 -16.58
N GLY A 48 -7.79 -4.99 -16.46
CA GLY A 48 -8.35 -6.14 -17.19
C GLY A 48 -9.56 -6.76 -16.50
N SER A 49 -10.13 -7.78 -17.11
CA SER A 49 -11.41 -8.40 -16.75
C SER A 49 -11.44 -9.12 -15.41
N GLN A 50 -10.28 -9.43 -14.82
CA GLN A 50 -10.17 -10.09 -13.51
C GLN A 50 -10.55 -9.18 -12.33
N TRP A 51 -10.38 -7.85 -12.53
CA TRP A 51 -10.78 -6.86 -11.55
C TRP A 51 -12.11 -6.23 -11.98
N SER A 52 -13.06 -6.18 -11.07
CA SER A 52 -14.35 -5.53 -11.23
C SER A 52 -14.68 -4.66 -10.03
N ILE A 53 -15.72 -3.84 -10.17
CA ILE A 53 -16.28 -3.06 -9.07
C ILE A 53 -17.70 -3.54 -8.85
N GLU A 54 -17.98 -4.02 -7.64
CA GLU A 54 -19.28 -4.54 -7.26
C GLU A 54 -19.72 -3.96 -5.91
N ASN A 55 -20.84 -3.25 -5.86
CA ASN A 55 -21.39 -2.69 -4.61
C ASN A 55 -20.41 -1.83 -3.80
N GLY A 56 -19.54 -1.06 -4.47
CA GLY A 56 -18.54 -0.23 -3.81
C GLY A 56 -17.28 -0.97 -3.38
N GLU A 57 -17.03 -2.17 -3.88
CA GLU A 57 -15.90 -3.02 -3.57
C GLU A 57 -15.05 -3.27 -4.82
N LEU A 58 -13.72 -3.23 -4.69
CA LEU A 58 -12.80 -3.80 -5.66
C LEU A 58 -12.85 -5.33 -5.51
N VAL A 59 -13.18 -6.01 -6.58
CA VAL A 59 -13.35 -7.47 -6.59
C VAL A 59 -12.36 -8.07 -7.59
N PHE A 60 -11.50 -8.93 -7.09
CA PHE A 60 -10.71 -9.82 -7.93
C PHE A 60 -11.42 -11.17 -8.04
N THR A 61 -11.61 -11.64 -9.28
CA THR A 61 -12.15 -12.96 -9.58
C THR A 61 -11.21 -13.69 -10.52
N ASP A 62 -10.71 -14.84 -10.08
CA ASP A 62 -9.86 -15.70 -10.89
C ASP A 62 -10.63 -16.19 -12.14
N ASN A 63 -10.05 -16.00 -13.32
CA ASN A 63 -10.64 -16.39 -14.61
C ASN A 63 -9.64 -17.12 -15.51
N ASP A 64 -8.60 -17.72 -14.93
CA ASP A 64 -7.52 -18.43 -15.62
C ASP A 64 -6.68 -17.55 -16.59
N GLU A 65 -6.86 -16.23 -16.57
CA GLU A 65 -6.01 -15.31 -17.32
C GLU A 65 -4.69 -15.06 -16.57
N ARG A 66 -3.77 -14.36 -17.22
CA ARG A 66 -2.50 -14.00 -16.60
C ARG A 66 -2.74 -13.09 -15.38
N LEU A 67 -2.17 -13.48 -14.25
CA LEU A 67 -2.20 -12.71 -13.01
C LEU A 67 -1.54 -11.32 -13.19
N GLN A 68 -2.22 -10.26 -12.72
CA GLN A 68 -1.71 -8.90 -12.72
C GLN A 68 -2.21 -8.11 -11.51
N ASP A 69 -1.28 -7.70 -10.67
CA ASP A 69 -1.57 -6.89 -9.49
C ASP A 69 -2.21 -5.55 -9.89
N LEU A 70 -3.12 -5.04 -9.06
CA LEU A 70 -3.77 -3.74 -9.23
C LEU A 70 -3.03 -2.69 -8.41
N LEU A 71 -2.58 -1.60 -9.04
CA LEU A 71 -1.71 -0.59 -8.46
C LEU A 71 -2.37 0.79 -8.43
N THR A 72 -2.02 1.61 -7.45
CA THR A 72 -2.35 3.04 -7.47
C THR A 72 -1.52 3.78 -8.52
N ASP A 73 -2.11 4.81 -9.17
CA ASP A 73 -1.35 5.72 -10.06
C ASP A 73 -0.37 6.57 -9.26
N LYS A 74 -0.83 7.06 -8.10
CA LYS A 74 -0.03 7.88 -7.18
C LYS A 74 0.94 7.01 -6.38
N GLU A 75 2.12 7.56 -6.12
CA GLU A 75 3.14 7.01 -5.23
C GLU A 75 3.07 7.70 -3.86
N TYR A 76 3.41 6.97 -2.80
CA TYR A 76 3.40 7.43 -1.42
C TYR A 76 4.74 7.16 -0.74
N THR A 77 5.11 8.01 0.24
CA THR A 77 6.38 7.88 0.98
C THR A 77 6.16 7.63 2.47
N ASN A 78 5.54 8.58 3.16
CA ASN A 78 5.17 8.45 4.57
C ASN A 78 3.66 8.54 4.64
N PHE A 79 3.01 7.50 5.15
CA PHE A 79 1.55 7.42 5.12
C PHE A 79 1.00 6.43 6.15
N GLU A 80 -0.29 6.56 6.43
CA GLU A 80 -1.13 5.48 6.94
C GLU A 80 -2.15 5.09 5.89
N LEU A 81 -2.22 3.80 5.58
CA LEU A 81 -3.23 3.17 4.74
C LEU A 81 -4.25 2.47 5.63
N SER A 82 -5.53 2.74 5.43
CA SER A 82 -6.63 2.00 6.03
C SER A 82 -7.39 1.29 4.91
N ILE A 83 -7.54 -0.03 5.04
CA ILE A 83 -8.16 -0.87 4.02
C ILE A 83 -8.91 -2.04 4.66
N GLU A 84 -10.08 -2.38 4.13
CA GLU A 84 -10.78 -3.60 4.50
C GLU A 84 -10.65 -4.65 3.40
N TRP A 85 -10.46 -5.91 3.81
CA TRP A 85 -10.36 -7.04 2.89
C TRP A 85 -11.23 -8.22 3.34
N ASN A 86 -11.72 -8.97 2.36
CA ASN A 86 -12.47 -10.21 2.54
C ASN A 86 -11.97 -11.23 1.50
N ILE A 87 -11.62 -12.43 1.94
CA ILE A 87 -11.01 -13.44 1.08
C ILE A 87 -11.86 -14.71 1.01
N SER A 88 -11.76 -15.43 -0.10
CA SER A 88 -12.41 -16.73 -0.27
C SER A 88 -11.79 -17.81 0.60
N LYS A 89 -12.49 -18.95 0.77
CA LYS A 89 -11.99 -20.11 1.50
C LYS A 89 -10.70 -20.65 0.88
N GLY A 90 -9.64 -20.77 1.70
CA GLY A 90 -8.32 -21.18 1.26
C GLY A 90 -7.63 -20.15 0.37
N GLY A 91 -8.13 -18.89 0.36
CA GLY A 91 -7.62 -17.85 -0.52
C GLY A 91 -6.32 -17.23 -0.02
N ASN A 92 -5.58 -16.66 -0.99
CA ASN A 92 -4.31 -15.97 -0.81
C ASN A 92 -4.30 -14.69 -1.66
N SER A 93 -3.87 -13.60 -1.08
CA SER A 93 -3.67 -12.28 -1.69
C SER A 93 -2.68 -11.47 -0.85
N GLY A 94 -2.42 -10.21 -1.19
CA GLY A 94 -1.49 -9.34 -0.46
C GLY A 94 -1.73 -7.86 -0.70
N ILE A 95 -1.21 -7.04 0.20
CA ILE A 95 -1.20 -5.58 0.08
C ILE A 95 0.26 -5.15 0.09
N PHE A 96 0.73 -4.59 -1.03
CA PHE A 96 2.11 -4.13 -1.18
C PHE A 96 2.22 -2.62 -0.99
N TYR A 97 3.41 -2.18 -0.59
CA TYR A 97 3.79 -0.77 -0.56
C TYR A 97 5.19 -0.57 -1.15
N GLY A 98 5.53 0.68 -1.50
CA GLY A 98 6.83 0.99 -2.08
C GLY A 98 7.09 0.33 -3.45
N VAL A 99 6.01 -0.04 -4.15
CA VAL A 99 6.11 -0.73 -5.45
C VAL A 99 6.62 0.21 -6.52
N LYS A 100 7.60 -0.27 -7.30
CA LYS A 100 8.07 0.35 -8.54
C LYS A 100 7.81 -0.56 -9.71
N GLU A 101 7.21 -0.01 -10.74
CA GLU A 101 7.06 -0.69 -12.03
C GLU A 101 8.37 -0.56 -12.79
N LEU A 102 9.07 -1.68 -12.90
CA LEU A 102 10.34 -1.76 -13.60
C LEU A 102 10.21 -2.71 -14.78
N PRO A 103 10.80 -2.36 -15.95
CA PRO A 103 10.69 -3.20 -17.17
C PRO A 103 11.19 -4.64 -17.00
N GLU A 104 12.10 -4.87 -16.03
CA GLU A 104 12.66 -6.18 -15.73
C GLU A 104 11.69 -7.10 -14.99
N PHE A 105 10.63 -6.55 -14.39
CA PHE A 105 9.69 -7.25 -13.53
C PHE A 105 8.27 -7.23 -14.11
N LYS A 106 7.46 -8.15 -13.61
CA LYS A 106 6.05 -8.31 -14.03
C LYS A 106 5.08 -8.27 -12.87
N ASP A 107 5.61 -8.25 -11.63
CA ASP A 107 4.83 -8.44 -10.42
C ASP A 107 5.28 -7.46 -9.33
N ALA A 108 4.33 -6.95 -8.53
CA ALA A 108 4.58 -5.96 -7.48
C ALA A 108 5.56 -6.47 -6.40
N HIS A 109 5.50 -7.77 -6.07
CA HIS A 109 6.32 -8.40 -5.05
C HIS A 109 7.83 -8.37 -5.34
N ARG A 110 8.24 -7.99 -6.56
CA ARG A 110 9.66 -7.87 -6.92
C ARG A 110 10.34 -6.66 -6.29
N THR A 111 9.56 -5.64 -6.00
CA THR A 111 10.06 -4.38 -5.43
C THR A 111 9.40 -4.03 -4.11
N GLY A 112 8.10 -4.30 -3.96
CA GLY A 112 7.29 -3.95 -2.80
C GLY A 112 7.25 -5.06 -1.74
N PRO A 113 7.50 -4.72 -0.46
CA PRO A 113 7.17 -5.61 0.65
C PRO A 113 5.65 -5.80 0.78
N GLU A 114 5.25 -6.99 1.25
CA GLU A 114 3.88 -7.45 1.28
C GLU A 114 3.35 -7.61 2.69
N ILE A 115 2.18 -7.04 2.97
CA ILE A 115 1.35 -7.43 4.12
C ILE A 115 0.39 -8.50 3.64
N GLN A 116 0.52 -9.69 4.23
CA GLN A 116 -0.21 -10.88 3.81
C GLN A 116 -1.71 -10.78 4.06
N VAL A 117 -2.49 -11.18 3.05
CA VAL A 117 -3.94 -11.38 3.10
C VAL A 117 -4.21 -12.87 2.84
N LEU A 118 -4.71 -13.59 3.86
CA LEU A 118 -4.81 -15.04 3.81
C LEU A 118 -6.00 -15.56 4.62
N ASP A 119 -6.65 -16.61 4.14
CA ASP A 119 -7.46 -17.46 5.01
C ASP A 119 -6.54 -18.34 5.87
N ASN A 120 -6.20 -17.86 7.06
CA ASN A 120 -5.28 -18.52 7.98
C ASN A 120 -5.72 -19.92 8.44
N ILE A 121 -7.01 -20.27 8.22
CA ILE A 121 -7.61 -21.53 8.69
C ILE A 121 -7.51 -22.61 7.62
N ASN A 122 -7.85 -22.26 6.38
CA ASN A 122 -7.98 -23.26 5.30
C ASN A 122 -6.81 -23.24 4.31
N PHE A 123 -5.96 -22.21 4.32
CA PHE A 123 -4.74 -22.19 3.50
C PHE A 123 -3.64 -23.03 4.17
N ASN A 124 -3.04 -23.93 3.39
CA ASN A 124 -1.97 -24.79 3.90
C ASN A 124 -0.62 -24.06 3.88
N THR A 125 -0.20 -23.55 5.03
CA THR A 125 1.15 -23.00 5.23
C THR A 125 1.79 -23.55 6.50
N SER A 126 3.09 -23.84 6.42
CA SER A 126 3.87 -24.43 7.51
C SER A 126 4.52 -23.39 8.45
N THR A 127 4.46 -22.11 8.08
CA THR A 127 5.14 -21.03 8.83
C THR A 127 4.22 -19.86 9.13
N ASP A 128 4.38 -19.29 10.32
CA ASP A 128 3.64 -18.07 10.70
C ASP A 128 4.13 -16.82 9.95
N LEU A 129 5.30 -16.88 9.29
CA LEU A 129 5.79 -15.82 8.39
C LEU A 129 4.91 -15.63 7.14
N HIS A 130 4.07 -16.63 6.80
CA HIS A 130 3.18 -16.60 5.63
C HIS A 130 1.69 -16.44 6.01
N LYS A 131 1.37 -16.22 7.28
CA LYS A 131 0.00 -15.99 7.74
C LYS A 131 -0.37 -14.50 7.76
N ALA A 132 -1.63 -14.18 7.49
CA ALA A 132 -2.11 -12.81 7.66
C ALA A 132 -2.10 -12.39 9.14
N PRO A 133 -1.70 -11.16 9.44
CA PRO A 133 -1.23 -10.09 8.56
C PRO A 133 0.32 -9.92 8.54
N SER A 134 1.11 -10.99 8.52
CA SER A 134 2.59 -10.91 8.53
C SER A 134 3.14 -9.98 7.46
N LEU A 135 4.33 -9.40 7.70
CA LEU A 135 5.19 -8.92 6.63
C LEU A 135 5.80 -10.18 5.99
N TYR A 136 5.25 -10.56 4.83
CA TYR A 136 5.44 -11.87 4.22
C TYR A 136 6.92 -12.27 4.12
N ASP A 137 7.24 -13.46 4.65
CA ASP A 137 8.58 -14.07 4.69
C ASP A 137 9.65 -13.26 5.44
N LEU A 138 9.28 -12.20 6.18
CA LEU A 138 10.18 -11.31 6.92
C LEU A 138 9.84 -11.24 8.41
N VAL A 139 8.59 -10.88 8.76
CA VAL A 139 8.18 -10.68 10.16
C VAL A 139 6.84 -11.36 10.41
N SER A 140 6.83 -12.31 11.35
CA SER A 140 5.59 -12.98 11.79
C SER A 140 4.72 -12.06 12.63
N SER A 141 3.41 -12.14 12.45
CA SER A 141 2.41 -11.36 13.17
C SER A 141 1.91 -12.02 14.47
N ASN A 142 2.40 -13.19 14.84
CA ASN A 142 1.79 -14.02 15.91
C ASN A 142 0.26 -14.16 15.75
N SER A 143 -0.17 -14.55 14.56
CA SER A 143 -1.58 -14.56 14.12
C SER A 143 -2.54 -15.34 15.04
N LYS A 144 -2.03 -16.20 15.92
CA LYS A 144 -2.82 -16.97 16.91
C LYS A 144 -3.40 -16.09 18.03
N GLU A 145 -2.76 -14.97 18.33
CA GLU A 145 -3.18 -14.03 19.38
C GLU A 145 -4.02 -12.89 18.80
N LEU A 146 -4.05 -12.74 17.46
CA LEU A 146 -4.78 -11.70 16.76
C LEU A 146 -6.16 -12.19 16.32
N ASN A 147 -7.14 -11.32 16.41
CA ASN A 147 -8.48 -11.58 15.90
C ASN A 147 -8.54 -11.40 14.37
N VAL A 148 -7.81 -12.25 13.63
CA VAL A 148 -7.94 -12.32 12.17
C VAL A 148 -9.19 -13.14 11.85
N LYS A 149 -10.18 -12.49 11.23
CA LYS A 149 -11.46 -13.11 10.89
C LYS A 149 -11.28 -14.11 9.75
N PRO A 150 -12.07 -15.19 9.72
CA PRO A 150 -11.98 -16.22 8.68
C PRO A 150 -12.43 -15.70 7.30
N HIS A 151 -12.29 -16.56 6.29
CA HIS A 151 -12.82 -16.29 4.95
C HIS A 151 -14.32 -15.90 4.99
N GLY A 152 -14.72 -15.03 4.06
CA GLY A 152 -16.09 -14.53 3.98
C GLY A 152 -16.39 -13.39 4.96
N GLU A 153 -15.52 -13.06 5.90
CA GLU A 153 -15.66 -11.95 6.82
C GLU A 153 -14.68 -10.81 6.51
N TRP A 154 -15.07 -9.57 6.82
CA TRP A 154 -14.25 -8.39 6.59
C TRP A 154 -13.22 -8.19 7.69
N ASN A 155 -11.96 -8.10 7.31
CA ASN A 155 -10.84 -7.69 8.15
C ASN A 155 -10.47 -6.24 7.85
N HIS A 156 -10.18 -5.44 8.87
CA HIS A 156 -9.71 -4.07 8.73
C HIS A 156 -8.21 -4.00 9.06
N LEU A 157 -7.42 -3.59 8.09
CA LEU A 157 -5.96 -3.42 8.20
C LEU A 157 -5.61 -1.93 8.23
N ILE A 158 -4.68 -1.56 9.13
CA ILE A 158 -3.98 -0.27 9.10
C ILE A 158 -2.50 -0.56 8.94
N LEU A 159 -1.91 -0.03 7.86
CA LEU A 159 -0.49 -0.04 7.59
C LEU A 159 0.07 1.38 7.70
N LYS A 160 1.00 1.60 8.62
CA LYS A 160 1.75 2.86 8.73
C LYS A 160 3.17 2.67 8.23
N ILE A 161 3.61 3.54 7.31
CA ILE A 161 4.98 3.63 6.81
C ILE A 161 5.53 5.01 7.18
N ASP A 162 6.55 5.04 8.02
CA ASP A 162 7.18 6.25 8.54
C ASP A 162 8.71 6.16 8.35
N HIS A 163 9.18 6.58 7.19
CA HIS A 163 10.61 6.60 6.87
C HIS A 163 11.40 7.62 7.68
N LYS A 164 10.73 8.65 8.24
CA LYS A 164 11.40 9.65 9.12
C LYS A 164 11.88 8.98 10.40
N ASN A 165 11.07 8.05 10.94
CA ASN A 165 11.37 7.30 12.15
C ASN A 165 11.87 5.87 11.86
N ASN A 166 12.07 5.51 10.58
CA ASN A 166 12.48 4.17 10.13
C ASN A 166 11.56 3.06 10.67
N LEU A 167 10.25 3.25 10.65
CA LEU A 167 9.29 2.38 11.31
C LEU A 167 8.11 2.05 10.41
N GLY A 168 7.89 0.78 10.14
CA GLY A 168 6.64 0.21 9.65
C GLY A 168 5.81 -0.35 10.80
N THR A 169 4.50 -0.15 10.77
CA THR A 169 3.58 -0.65 11.81
C THR A 169 2.32 -1.22 11.16
N VAL A 170 1.89 -2.38 11.65
CA VAL A 170 0.68 -3.07 11.19
C VAL A 170 -0.29 -3.25 12.34
N LYS A 171 -1.57 -2.93 12.09
CA LYS A 171 -2.71 -3.26 12.95
C LYS A 171 -3.74 -4.05 12.15
N ILE A 172 -4.46 -4.93 12.81
CA ILE A 172 -5.55 -5.72 12.25
C ILE A 172 -6.72 -5.75 13.23
N ASN A 173 -7.93 -5.40 12.76
CA ASN A 173 -9.15 -5.38 13.57
C ASN A 173 -8.93 -4.69 14.93
N ASP A 174 -8.38 -3.45 14.90
CA ASP A 174 -8.03 -2.60 16.04
C ASP A 174 -6.92 -3.13 16.97
N GLN A 175 -6.34 -4.28 16.67
CA GLN A 175 -5.22 -4.84 17.44
C GLN A 175 -3.87 -4.51 16.80
N PHE A 176 -2.89 -4.11 17.61
CA PHE A 176 -1.50 -4.00 17.17
C PHE A 176 -0.96 -5.40 16.83
N ALA A 177 -0.45 -5.58 15.61
CA ALA A 177 0.10 -6.84 15.16
C ALA A 177 1.63 -6.90 15.35
N PHE A 178 2.35 -5.97 14.74
CA PHE A 178 3.81 -5.87 14.84
C PHE A 178 4.30 -4.54 14.29
N SER A 179 5.60 -4.28 14.54
CA SER A 179 6.36 -3.20 13.88
C SER A 179 7.69 -3.75 13.37
N TYR A 180 8.30 -3.04 12.42
CA TYR A 180 9.53 -3.46 11.76
C TYR A 180 10.33 -2.27 11.22
N PRO A 181 11.66 -2.39 11.07
CA PRO A 181 12.49 -1.38 10.44
C PRO A 181 12.23 -1.34 8.94
N LEU A 182 12.28 -0.15 8.33
CA LEU A 182 12.07 0.04 6.88
C LEU A 182 13.40 0.06 6.09
N SER A 183 14.53 0.15 6.78
CA SER A 183 15.87 0.21 6.18
C SER A 183 16.96 -0.03 7.22
N GLY A 184 18.21 -0.17 6.74
CA GLY A 184 19.39 -0.32 7.58
C GLY A 184 19.69 -1.76 7.98
N PRO A 185 20.68 -1.99 8.88
CA PRO A 185 21.22 -3.33 9.14
C PRO A 185 20.17 -4.36 9.61
N GLU A 186 19.16 -3.93 10.37
CA GLU A 186 18.10 -4.83 10.86
C GLU A 186 17.17 -5.26 9.70
N TRP A 187 16.82 -4.33 8.78
CA TRP A 187 16.10 -4.65 7.56
C TRP A 187 16.90 -5.60 6.66
N ASP A 188 18.19 -5.29 6.47
CA ASP A 188 19.07 -6.09 5.63
C ASP A 188 19.24 -7.51 6.17
N ASP A 189 19.26 -7.68 7.50
CA ASP A 189 19.27 -8.99 8.15
C ASP A 189 17.98 -9.78 7.89
N LEU A 190 16.81 -9.15 8.01
CA LEU A 190 15.52 -9.77 7.68
C LEU A 190 15.50 -10.25 6.22
N VAL A 191 15.85 -9.38 5.28
CA VAL A 191 15.86 -9.71 3.85
C VAL A 191 16.87 -10.80 3.55
N SER A 192 18.05 -10.78 4.18
CA SER A 192 19.11 -11.77 3.96
C SER A 192 18.69 -13.21 4.28
N LYS A 193 17.74 -13.38 5.20
CA LYS A 193 17.19 -14.67 5.67
C LYS A 193 15.96 -15.13 4.89
N SER A 194 15.42 -14.29 4.00
CA SER A 194 14.19 -14.52 3.25
C SER A 194 14.44 -14.98 1.81
N LYS A 195 13.36 -15.41 1.12
CA LYS A 195 13.40 -15.71 -0.33
C LYS A 195 13.79 -14.50 -1.20
N PHE A 196 13.62 -13.28 -0.66
CA PHE A 196 13.89 -12.03 -1.38
C PHE A 196 15.39 -11.75 -1.57
N ASN A 197 16.26 -12.41 -0.82
CA ASN A 197 17.72 -12.39 -1.04
C ASN A 197 18.13 -13.31 -2.19
N SER A 198 17.57 -13.09 -3.37
CA SER A 198 17.86 -13.90 -4.54
C SER A 198 17.96 -13.07 -5.83
N ARG A 199 18.55 -13.67 -6.87
CA ARG A 199 18.73 -13.02 -8.18
C ARG A 199 17.41 -12.53 -8.80
N GLY A 200 16.29 -13.17 -8.51
CA GLY A 200 14.98 -12.79 -9.01
C GLY A 200 14.48 -11.43 -8.52
N TYR A 201 15.08 -10.88 -7.48
CA TYR A 201 14.73 -9.59 -6.86
C TYR A 201 15.79 -8.51 -7.08
N THR A 202 16.67 -8.69 -8.06
CA THR A 202 17.76 -7.76 -8.38
C THR A 202 17.62 -7.18 -9.77
N ILE A 203 18.06 -5.93 -9.93
CA ILE A 203 18.19 -5.27 -11.23
C ILE A 203 19.66 -5.05 -11.57
N LYS A 204 19.95 -4.81 -12.86
CA LYS A 204 21.29 -4.40 -13.32
C LYS A 204 21.40 -2.89 -13.37
N THR A 205 22.46 -2.34 -12.79
CA THR A 205 22.82 -0.93 -12.94
C THR A 205 23.43 -0.67 -14.33
N LYS A 206 23.61 0.60 -14.66
CA LYS A 206 24.31 1.02 -15.89
C LYS A 206 25.73 0.46 -15.97
N GLU A 207 26.39 0.25 -14.83
CA GLU A 207 27.74 -0.35 -14.71
C GLU A 207 27.69 -1.90 -14.75
N ASN A 208 26.54 -2.49 -15.13
CA ASN A 208 26.31 -3.95 -15.18
C ASN A 208 26.44 -4.67 -13.83
N LYS A 209 26.41 -3.93 -12.72
CA LYS A 209 26.37 -4.48 -11.36
C LYS A 209 24.92 -4.83 -10.97
N ARG A 210 24.73 -5.93 -10.26
CA ARG A 210 23.41 -6.27 -9.70
C ARG A 210 23.23 -5.63 -8.32
N ILE A 211 22.07 -5.03 -8.13
CA ILE A 211 21.60 -4.50 -6.82
C ILE A 211 20.22 -5.05 -6.51
N LEU A 212 19.93 -5.20 -5.23
CA LEU A 212 18.62 -5.63 -4.76
C LEU A 212 17.59 -4.52 -5.06
N ALA A 213 16.44 -4.90 -5.61
CA ALA A 213 15.33 -4.00 -5.88
C ALA A 213 14.21 -4.13 -4.81
N PHE A 214 14.11 -5.29 -4.15
CA PHE A 214 13.11 -5.54 -3.12
C PHE A 214 13.33 -4.65 -1.89
N GLY A 215 12.28 -3.92 -1.49
CA GLY A 215 12.31 -3.00 -0.34
C GLY A 215 13.26 -1.81 -0.48
N ALA A 216 13.79 -1.55 -1.70
CA ALA A 216 14.78 -0.51 -1.92
C ALA A 216 14.18 0.89 -2.08
N TYR A 217 12.88 1.01 -2.26
CA TYR A 217 12.23 2.26 -2.63
C TYR A 217 11.41 2.85 -1.49
N LYS A 218 11.78 4.05 -1.03
CA LYS A 218 11.02 4.77 0.00
C LYS A 218 9.69 5.32 -0.51
N THR A 219 9.67 5.70 -1.78
CA THR A 219 8.49 6.22 -2.46
C THR A 219 8.06 5.21 -3.51
N GLY A 220 6.79 4.83 -3.51
CA GLY A 220 6.25 3.90 -4.48
C GLY A 220 4.74 3.75 -4.36
N LYS A 221 4.19 2.91 -5.22
CA LYS A 221 2.75 2.64 -5.31
C LYS A 221 2.30 1.68 -4.23
N ILE A 222 0.99 1.73 -3.91
CA ILE A 222 0.27 0.67 -3.20
C ILE A 222 -0.20 -0.33 -4.26
N ALA A 223 -0.11 -1.63 -3.97
CA ALA A 223 -0.65 -2.64 -4.86
C ALA A 223 -1.49 -3.67 -4.10
N LEU A 224 -2.50 -4.21 -4.79
CA LEU A 224 -3.35 -5.30 -4.36
C LEU A 224 -3.04 -6.52 -5.20
N GLN A 225 -2.71 -7.62 -4.52
CA GLN A 225 -2.21 -8.82 -5.20
C GLN A 225 -3.33 -9.60 -5.90
N ASP A 226 -3.07 -9.96 -7.13
CA ASP A 226 -3.70 -11.04 -7.84
C ASP A 226 -2.88 -12.34 -7.63
N HIS A 227 -3.44 -13.29 -6.88
CA HIS A 227 -2.80 -14.58 -6.60
C HIS A 227 -3.70 -15.77 -7.00
N GLY A 228 -4.65 -15.55 -7.91
CA GLY A 228 -5.57 -16.61 -8.37
C GLY A 228 -6.60 -17.02 -7.30
N SER A 229 -6.91 -16.15 -6.35
CA SER A 229 -7.92 -16.39 -5.31
C SER A 229 -8.89 -15.23 -5.23
N ASN A 230 -10.19 -15.51 -5.22
CA ASN A 230 -11.18 -14.46 -5.10
C ASN A 230 -10.98 -13.66 -3.81
N VAL A 231 -10.82 -12.36 -3.96
CA VAL A 231 -10.64 -11.41 -2.86
C VAL A 231 -11.40 -10.11 -3.14
N ARG A 232 -11.84 -9.44 -2.08
CA ARG A 232 -12.54 -8.16 -2.13
C ARG A 232 -11.85 -7.16 -1.23
N PHE A 233 -11.79 -5.89 -1.70
CA PHE A 233 -11.26 -4.76 -0.94
C PHE A 233 -12.26 -3.61 -0.97
N ARG A 234 -12.35 -2.87 0.14
CA ARG A 234 -13.18 -1.67 0.25
C ARG A 234 -12.65 -0.69 1.29
N ASN A 235 -13.29 0.47 1.40
CA ASN A 235 -12.96 1.51 2.38
C ASN A 235 -11.47 1.86 2.34
N ILE A 236 -10.90 1.93 1.12
CA ILE A 236 -9.47 2.17 0.89
C ILE A 236 -9.20 3.66 1.01
N LYS A 237 -8.55 4.06 2.07
CA LYS A 237 -8.20 5.45 2.34
C LYS A 237 -6.79 5.58 2.89
N ILE A 238 -6.20 6.72 2.63
CA ILE A 238 -4.83 7.04 3.03
C ILE A 238 -4.76 8.42 3.66
N ARG A 239 -3.81 8.63 4.56
CA ARG A 239 -3.35 9.96 4.96
C ARG A 239 -1.84 10.01 4.88
N GLU A 240 -1.31 11.08 4.36
CA GLU A 240 0.14 11.33 4.31
C GLU A 240 0.63 11.88 5.65
N LEU A 241 1.93 11.58 6.04
CA LEU A 241 2.50 11.92 7.35
C LEU A 241 3.62 12.94 7.26
#